data_08113d00ef1a39f8678cdcadeb99b60c
#
_entry.id   08113d00ef1a39f8678cdcadeb99b60c
#
_cell.length_a   1.000
_cell.length_b   1.000
_cell.length_c   1.000
_cell.angle_alpha   90.00
_cell.angle_beta   90.00
_cell.angle_gamma   90.00
#
_symmetry.space_group_name_H-M   'P 1'
#
loop_
_entity.id
_entity.type
_entity.pdbx_description
1 polymer ?
#
loop_
_entity_poly.entity_id
_entity_poly.type
_entity_poly.pdbx_seq_one_letter_code
_entity_poly.pdbx_strand_id
1 'polypeptide(L)'
;MTAARWRRLASLFLLSFVTACAGPAPPRLTLEPARFSDLPGWRQDHVARALAAFRRSCDAFAKRDAGAAIGPAAMHLTAGDWRQPCAAAADLADDDDAARAFFEQYFTPYLAGNNGAADGLFTGYYEPLLHGARERGGKYQTPILRRPPDLVSVDLGRFRPAWHGEHIAGRVVDGALMPYATRAAIERGALDDMNLALLWVDNPVDAFFMQIQGSGRVELPDGTMIGLGYDGQNGQTYVPIGRVLIVRGVLTPETTSLQSIRAWIGAHPSEGAALMDENPSYVFFREIEGEGPIGGEGVVLTPRRSLAVDPHFIPLGAPLYLAASGGATSLERLMVAQDVGGAISGPVRGDVFWGFGAEAEAKAGAMRARGHYYLLLPKTATPQLEITSR
;
A
#
# COMPACT_ATOMS: atom_id res chain seq x y z
N MET A 1 50.85 -38.63 65.58
CA MET A 1 50.52 -37.20 65.66
C MET A 1 50.72 -36.61 64.26
N THR A 2 49.68 -36.56 63.46
CA THR A 2 49.69 -36.05 62.06
C THR A 2 48.46 -35.19 61.84
N ALA A 3 48.72 -33.92 61.63
CA ALA A 3 47.65 -32.89 61.38
C ALA A 3 47.21 -32.94 59.96
N ALA A 4 45.86 -33.13 59.73
CA ALA A 4 45.23 -33.06 58.45
C ALA A 4 44.90 -31.59 58.07
N ARG A 5 45.44 -31.11 56.93
CA ARG A 5 45.17 -29.81 56.35
C ARG A 5 43.89 -29.91 55.45
N TRP A 6 42.83 -29.23 55.84
CA TRP A 6 41.64 -29.02 55.01
C TRP A 6 41.89 -27.86 54.01
N ARG A 7 41.90 -28.19 52.70
CA ARG A 7 41.89 -27.23 51.63
C ARG A 7 40.40 -26.92 51.33
N ARG A 8 39.95 -25.69 51.58
CA ARG A 8 38.65 -25.16 51.13
C ARG A 8 38.82 -24.74 49.66
N LEU A 9 38.15 -25.45 48.73
CA LEU A 9 37.94 -25.04 47.35
C LEU A 9 36.77 -24.05 47.30
N ALA A 10 37.07 -22.80 47.04
CA ALA A 10 36.06 -21.79 46.75
C ALA A 10 35.70 -21.92 45.27
N SER A 11 34.49 -22.45 44.97
CA SER A 11 33.95 -22.48 43.61
C SER A 11 33.39 -21.10 43.27
N LEU A 12 34.10 -20.38 42.40
CA LEU A 12 33.55 -19.17 41.76
C LEU A 12 32.49 -19.60 40.74
N PHE A 13 31.23 -19.34 41.04
CA PHE A 13 30.14 -19.40 40.06
C PHE A 13 30.21 -18.15 39.17
N LEU A 14 30.71 -18.28 37.94
CA LEU A 14 30.59 -17.25 36.90
C LEU A 14 29.13 -17.24 36.43
N LEU A 15 28.33 -16.28 36.88
CA LEU A 15 27.04 -15.98 36.27
C LEU A 15 27.28 -15.33 34.90
N SER A 16 27.21 -16.12 33.84
CA SER A 16 27.16 -15.61 32.48
C SER A 16 25.80 -14.96 32.26
N PHE A 17 25.72 -13.64 32.26
CA PHE A 17 24.57 -12.89 31.76
C PHE A 17 24.46 -13.13 30.25
N VAL A 18 23.57 -14.02 29.83
CA VAL A 18 23.14 -14.11 28.44
C VAL A 18 22.22 -12.90 28.19
N THR A 19 22.78 -11.82 27.67
CA THR A 19 21.96 -10.74 27.05
C THR A 19 21.32 -11.35 25.82
N ALA A 20 20.10 -11.83 25.96
CA ALA A 20 19.24 -12.13 24.83
C ALA A 20 19.07 -10.83 24.05
N CYS A 21 19.61 -10.76 22.82
CA CYS A 21 19.26 -9.73 21.86
C CYS A 21 17.76 -9.90 21.57
N ALA A 22 16.92 -9.16 22.27
CA ALA A 22 15.52 -9.05 21.93
C ALA A 22 15.46 -8.44 20.52
N GLY A 23 14.93 -9.18 19.55
CA GLY A 23 14.63 -8.65 18.23
C GLY A 23 13.72 -7.41 18.36
N PRO A 24 13.59 -6.58 17.32
CA PRO A 24 12.68 -5.43 17.35
C PRO A 24 11.26 -5.89 17.72
N ALA A 25 10.61 -5.14 18.61
CA ALA A 25 9.24 -5.44 19.01
C ALA A 25 8.32 -5.46 17.78
N PRO A 26 7.32 -6.35 17.74
CA PRO A 26 6.37 -6.37 16.63
C PRO A 26 5.67 -5.00 16.50
N PRO A 27 5.32 -4.58 15.28
CA PRO A 27 4.62 -3.32 15.06
C PRO A 27 3.31 -3.27 15.84
N ARG A 28 3.05 -2.14 16.49
CA ARG A 28 1.83 -1.90 17.26
C ARG A 28 1.36 -0.47 17.05
N LEU A 29 0.13 -0.31 16.56
CA LEU A 29 -0.50 1.00 16.46
C LEU A 29 -0.81 1.53 17.87
N THR A 30 -0.37 2.76 18.12
CA THR A 30 -0.78 3.56 19.27
C THR A 30 -1.50 4.80 18.77
N LEU A 31 -2.55 5.23 19.48
CA LEU A 31 -3.37 6.38 19.15
C LEU A 31 -3.37 7.35 20.34
N GLU A 32 -2.81 8.53 20.14
CA GLU A 32 -2.84 9.61 21.15
C GLU A 32 -3.91 10.62 20.77
N PRO A 33 -4.87 10.92 21.63
CA PRO A 33 -5.89 11.95 21.36
C PRO A 33 -5.24 13.30 21.04
N ALA A 34 -5.72 13.94 19.98
CA ALA A 34 -5.25 15.24 19.55
C ALA A 34 -6.43 16.19 19.29
N ARG A 35 -6.11 17.47 19.03
CA ARG A 35 -7.07 18.50 18.62
C ARG A 35 -6.80 18.89 17.19
N PHE A 36 -7.78 19.41 16.48
CA PHE A 36 -7.56 19.96 15.15
C PHE A 36 -6.56 21.14 15.10
N SER A 37 -6.44 21.86 16.24
CA SER A 37 -5.40 22.89 16.39
C SER A 37 -3.97 22.35 16.42
N ASP A 38 -3.80 21.07 16.70
CA ASP A 38 -2.50 20.41 16.78
C ASP A 38 -2.03 19.89 15.40
N LEU A 39 -2.92 19.91 14.39
CA LEU A 39 -2.62 19.50 13.01
C LEU A 39 -1.92 20.67 12.28
N PRO A 40 -0.63 20.52 11.91
CA PRO A 40 0.10 21.59 11.24
C PRO A 40 -0.56 21.90 9.88
N GLY A 41 -0.74 23.17 9.57
CA GLY A 41 -1.34 23.59 8.29
C GLY A 41 -2.83 23.27 8.12
N TRP A 42 -3.56 22.82 9.14
CA TRP A 42 -4.98 22.44 9.03
C TRP A 42 -5.86 23.53 8.42
N ARG A 43 -5.63 24.77 8.79
CA ARG A 43 -6.41 25.92 8.30
C ARG A 43 -6.05 26.31 6.86
N GLN A 44 -4.90 25.93 6.36
CA GLN A 44 -4.38 26.21 5.04
C GLN A 44 -4.69 25.12 4.02
N ASP A 45 -5.09 23.93 4.47
CA ASP A 45 -5.45 22.84 3.56
C ASP A 45 -6.80 23.11 2.86
N HIS A 46 -6.84 22.77 1.57
CA HIS A 46 -8.06 22.73 0.79
C HIS A 46 -8.87 21.47 1.10
N VAL A 47 -9.51 21.44 2.28
CA VAL A 47 -10.15 20.27 2.87
C VAL A 47 -11.35 19.77 2.02
N ALA A 48 -12.02 20.65 1.28
CA ALA A 48 -13.09 20.29 0.36
C ALA A 48 -12.67 19.23 -0.66
N ARG A 49 -11.40 19.25 -1.10
CA ARG A 49 -10.87 18.23 -2.02
C ARG A 49 -10.80 16.82 -1.40
N ALA A 50 -10.65 16.71 -0.09
CA ALA A 50 -10.69 15.44 0.62
C ALA A 50 -12.14 14.97 0.84
N LEU A 51 -13.10 15.89 0.92
CA LEU A 51 -14.51 15.57 1.04
C LEU A 51 -15.01 14.72 -0.13
N ALA A 52 -14.60 15.03 -1.37
CA ALA A 52 -14.95 14.22 -2.54
C ALA A 52 -14.41 12.77 -2.42
N ALA A 53 -13.18 12.59 -1.93
CA ALA A 53 -12.63 11.26 -1.65
C ALA A 53 -13.41 10.55 -0.53
N PHE A 54 -13.74 11.26 0.55
CA PHE A 54 -14.49 10.70 1.66
C PHE A 54 -15.92 10.27 1.27
N ARG A 55 -16.62 11.03 0.42
CA ARG A 55 -17.93 10.64 -0.11
C ARG A 55 -17.90 9.30 -0.85
N ARG A 56 -16.82 9.02 -1.62
CA ARG A 56 -16.65 7.72 -2.27
C ARG A 56 -16.51 6.58 -1.26
N SER A 57 -15.82 6.81 -0.15
CA SER A 57 -15.77 5.85 0.96
C SER A 57 -17.13 5.67 1.63
N CYS A 58 -17.92 6.74 1.74
CA CYS A 58 -19.30 6.65 2.23
C CYS A 58 -20.17 5.74 1.36
N ASP A 59 -20.01 5.79 0.02
CA ASP A 59 -20.69 4.87 -0.89
C ASP A 59 -20.28 3.41 -0.67
N ALA A 60 -19.02 3.18 -0.31
CA ALA A 60 -18.53 1.83 0.04
C ALA A 60 -19.10 1.37 1.41
N PHE A 61 -19.15 2.24 2.41
CA PHE A 61 -19.75 1.93 3.71
C PHE A 61 -21.25 1.67 3.62
N ALA A 62 -21.97 2.40 2.76
CA ALA A 62 -23.41 2.24 2.57
C ALA A 62 -23.80 0.86 2.04
N LYS A 63 -22.90 0.18 1.33
CA LYS A 63 -23.09 -1.19 0.80
C LYS A 63 -22.89 -2.28 1.85
N ARG A 64 -22.47 -1.93 3.07
CA ARG A 64 -22.21 -2.87 4.16
C ARG A 64 -23.34 -2.83 5.20
N ASP A 65 -23.58 -3.96 5.85
CA ASP A 65 -24.46 -3.99 7.01
C ASP A 65 -23.93 -3.07 8.13
N ALA A 66 -24.82 -2.44 8.90
CA ALA A 66 -24.42 -1.50 9.93
C ALA A 66 -23.45 -2.11 10.97
N GLY A 67 -23.62 -3.38 11.29
CA GLY A 67 -22.75 -4.11 12.21
C GLY A 67 -21.50 -4.69 11.59
N ALA A 68 -21.28 -4.51 10.27
CA ALA A 68 -20.08 -5.02 9.61
C ALA A 68 -18.84 -4.29 10.12
N ALA A 69 -17.81 -5.04 10.50
CA ALA A 69 -16.54 -4.47 10.98
C ALA A 69 -15.83 -3.65 9.90
N ILE A 70 -15.29 -2.50 10.30
CA ILE A 70 -14.46 -1.63 9.47
C ILE A 70 -13.07 -1.53 10.09
N GLY A 71 -12.06 -1.99 9.36
CA GLY A 71 -10.67 -2.01 9.80
C GLY A 71 -10.34 -3.11 10.80
N PRO A 72 -9.24 -2.97 11.56
CA PRO A 72 -8.78 -3.96 12.52
C PRO A 72 -9.84 -4.26 13.59
N ALA A 73 -10.06 -5.55 13.88
CA ALA A 73 -11.05 -5.99 14.86
C ALA A 73 -10.87 -5.32 16.24
N ALA A 74 -9.62 -5.04 16.62
CA ALA A 74 -9.30 -4.35 17.88
C ALA A 74 -9.81 -2.90 17.96
N MET A 75 -10.12 -2.26 16.83
CA MET A 75 -10.71 -0.91 16.82
C MET A 75 -12.20 -0.90 17.19
N HIS A 76 -12.88 -2.04 17.10
CA HIS A 76 -14.32 -2.15 17.31
C HIS A 76 -15.18 -1.18 16.49
N LEU A 77 -14.68 -0.77 15.32
CA LEU A 77 -15.40 0.11 14.40
C LEU A 77 -16.34 -0.71 13.52
N THR A 78 -17.50 -0.15 13.25
CA THR A 78 -18.52 -0.73 12.36
C THR A 78 -18.90 0.23 11.26
N ALA A 79 -19.51 -0.25 10.18
CA ALA A 79 -20.07 0.61 9.14
C ALA A 79 -21.16 1.58 9.69
N GLY A 80 -21.82 1.20 10.79
CA GLY A 80 -22.79 2.03 11.48
C GLY A 80 -22.21 3.33 12.04
N ASP A 81 -20.96 3.32 12.51
CA ASP A 81 -20.28 4.49 13.06
C ASP A 81 -20.05 5.60 12.01
N TRP A 82 -19.99 5.22 10.75
CA TRP A 82 -19.79 6.13 9.61
C TRP A 82 -21.08 6.69 9.03
N ARG A 83 -22.26 6.13 9.35
CA ARG A 83 -23.54 6.53 8.75
C ARG A 83 -23.88 7.99 8.99
N GLN A 84 -23.72 8.48 10.21
CA GLN A 84 -24.03 9.88 10.53
C GLN A 84 -23.07 10.85 9.83
N PRO A 85 -21.74 10.70 9.90
CA PRO A 85 -20.82 11.51 9.12
C PRO A 85 -21.09 11.43 7.60
N CYS A 86 -21.37 10.25 7.07
CA CYS A 86 -21.64 10.08 5.63
C CYS A 86 -22.93 10.79 5.19
N ALA A 87 -23.98 10.69 5.97
CA ALA A 87 -25.24 11.42 5.69
C ALA A 87 -25.01 12.94 5.70
N ALA A 88 -24.23 13.45 6.66
CA ALA A 88 -23.92 14.88 6.73
C ALA A 88 -22.98 15.34 5.58
N ALA A 89 -22.11 14.46 5.05
CA ALA A 89 -21.22 14.78 3.96
C ALA A 89 -21.92 14.81 2.59
N ALA A 90 -23.05 14.13 2.42
CA ALA A 90 -23.69 13.92 1.11
C ALA A 90 -24.02 15.23 0.39
N ASP A 91 -24.68 16.15 1.07
CA ASP A 91 -25.18 17.41 0.53
C ASP A 91 -24.33 18.63 0.91
N LEU A 92 -23.15 18.41 1.52
CA LEU A 92 -22.27 19.50 1.92
C LEU A 92 -21.68 20.20 0.70
N ALA A 93 -21.64 21.53 0.71
CA ALA A 93 -21.03 22.30 -0.37
C ALA A 93 -19.52 21.99 -0.49
N ASP A 94 -18.99 22.05 -1.70
CA ASP A 94 -17.53 21.90 -1.98
C ASP A 94 -16.80 23.22 -1.64
N ASP A 95 -16.85 23.56 -0.35
CA ASP A 95 -16.26 24.76 0.25
C ASP A 95 -15.34 24.35 1.39
N ASP A 96 -14.15 24.97 1.48
CA ASP A 96 -13.13 24.57 2.45
C ASP A 96 -13.55 24.83 3.91
N ASP A 97 -14.29 25.90 4.18
CA ASP A 97 -14.74 26.22 5.54
C ASP A 97 -15.88 25.30 5.98
N ALA A 98 -16.83 25.01 5.08
CA ALA A 98 -17.90 24.05 5.32
C ALA A 98 -17.33 22.63 5.54
N ALA A 99 -16.39 22.19 4.70
CA ALA A 99 -15.72 20.91 4.85
C ALA A 99 -14.91 20.82 6.13
N ARG A 100 -14.19 21.87 6.51
CA ARG A 100 -13.43 21.94 7.76
C ARG A 100 -14.34 21.81 8.98
N ALA A 101 -15.40 22.62 9.01
CA ALA A 101 -16.39 22.56 10.09
C ALA A 101 -17.03 21.15 10.20
N PHE A 102 -17.30 20.51 9.07
CA PHE A 102 -17.80 19.14 9.03
C PHE A 102 -16.82 18.15 9.70
N PHE A 103 -15.53 18.13 9.29
CA PHE A 103 -14.58 17.20 9.91
C PHE A 103 -14.38 17.50 11.41
N GLU A 104 -14.30 18.76 11.80
CA GLU A 104 -14.21 19.16 13.21
C GLU A 104 -15.46 18.77 14.03
N GLN A 105 -16.63 18.79 13.41
CA GLN A 105 -17.88 18.41 14.07
C GLN A 105 -18.01 16.90 14.28
N TYR A 106 -17.67 16.08 13.29
CA TYR A 106 -17.98 14.66 13.29
C TYR A 106 -16.81 13.75 13.69
N PHE A 107 -15.58 14.24 13.70
CA PHE A 107 -14.40 13.43 13.94
C PHE A 107 -13.56 13.91 15.12
N THR A 108 -12.81 12.96 15.69
CA THR A 108 -11.73 13.22 16.65
C THR A 108 -10.42 12.78 16.02
N PRO A 109 -9.39 13.65 15.95
CA PRO A 109 -8.06 13.28 15.49
C PRO A 109 -7.30 12.53 16.58
N TYR A 110 -6.51 11.54 16.14
CA TYR A 110 -5.58 10.78 16.98
C TYR A 110 -4.23 10.72 16.29
N LEU A 111 -3.17 11.17 16.96
CA LEU A 111 -1.80 10.98 16.46
C LEU A 111 -1.47 9.49 16.45
N ALA A 112 -1.18 8.96 15.28
CA ALA A 112 -0.81 7.56 15.14
C ALA A 112 0.68 7.35 15.41
N GLY A 113 1.01 6.27 16.11
CA GLY A 113 2.38 5.87 16.41
C GLY A 113 2.61 4.38 16.21
N ASN A 114 3.84 3.99 15.97
CA ASN A 114 4.29 2.59 16.00
C ASN A 114 5.03 2.36 17.31
N ASN A 115 4.45 1.61 18.25
CA ASN A 115 5.02 1.46 19.61
C ASN A 115 5.30 2.82 20.27
N GLY A 116 4.42 3.81 20.08
CA GLY A 116 4.57 5.18 20.57
C GLY A 116 5.40 6.12 19.71
N ALA A 117 6.11 5.62 18.70
CA ALA A 117 6.88 6.47 17.78
C ALA A 117 5.99 6.95 16.61
N ALA A 118 5.76 8.26 16.52
CA ALA A 118 4.90 8.83 15.49
C ALA A 118 5.60 9.01 14.13
N ASP A 119 6.94 8.96 14.08
CA ASP A 119 7.70 9.16 12.85
C ASP A 119 7.59 7.96 11.91
N GLY A 120 7.12 8.19 10.70
CA GLY A 120 6.94 7.18 9.66
C GLY A 120 7.57 7.54 8.33
N LEU A 121 7.43 6.64 7.38
CA LEU A 121 7.90 6.82 6.01
C LEU A 121 6.70 6.92 5.06
N PHE A 122 6.71 7.97 4.23
CA PHE A 122 5.71 8.21 3.21
C PHE A 122 6.37 8.30 1.84
N THR A 123 5.82 7.52 0.90
CA THR A 123 6.25 7.49 -0.49
C THR A 123 5.10 7.89 -1.41
N GLY A 124 5.29 7.84 -2.71
CA GLY A 124 4.26 8.16 -3.68
C GLY A 124 4.14 7.09 -4.75
N TYR A 125 2.92 6.94 -5.26
CA TYR A 125 2.64 6.12 -6.43
C TYR A 125 1.73 6.89 -7.40
N TYR A 126 1.63 6.39 -8.61
CA TYR A 126 0.93 7.06 -9.69
C TYR A 126 0.37 6.03 -10.68
N GLU A 127 -0.47 6.47 -11.58
CA GLU A 127 -0.97 5.66 -12.68
C GLU A 127 -0.11 5.92 -13.94
N PRO A 128 0.75 4.97 -14.36
CA PRO A 128 1.61 5.15 -15.51
C PRO A 128 0.83 5.16 -16.82
N LEU A 129 1.36 5.89 -17.82
CA LEU A 129 0.91 5.86 -19.19
C LEU A 129 1.86 4.99 -20.03
N LEU A 130 1.30 4.01 -20.70
CA LEU A 130 1.98 3.12 -21.63
C LEU A 130 1.43 3.34 -23.05
N HIS A 131 2.21 2.94 -24.07
CA HIS A 131 1.73 2.89 -25.45
C HIS A 131 1.57 1.43 -25.87
N GLY A 132 0.41 1.09 -26.46
CA GLY A 132 0.09 -0.29 -26.77
C GLY A 132 -0.84 -0.47 -27.96
N ALA A 133 -1.17 -1.73 -28.23
CA ALA A 133 -2.14 -2.14 -29.24
C ALA A 133 -2.96 -3.33 -28.77
N ARG A 134 -4.10 -3.57 -29.40
CA ARG A 134 -4.94 -4.75 -29.12
C ARG A 134 -4.31 -6.04 -29.60
N GLU A 135 -3.49 -5.98 -30.63
CA GLU A 135 -2.84 -7.13 -31.24
C GLU A 135 -1.32 -7.01 -31.18
N ARG A 136 -0.65 -8.15 -31.11
CA ARG A 136 0.80 -8.24 -31.17
C ARG A 136 1.30 -7.85 -32.56
N GLY A 137 2.19 -6.85 -32.64
CA GLY A 137 2.76 -6.45 -33.93
C GLY A 137 3.74 -5.29 -33.81
N GLY A 138 4.64 -5.17 -34.76
CA GLY A 138 5.64 -4.10 -34.82
C GLY A 138 6.42 -3.97 -33.51
N LYS A 139 6.35 -2.79 -32.85
CA LYS A 139 7.00 -2.51 -31.58
C LYS A 139 6.24 -3.08 -30.36
N TYR A 140 4.98 -3.44 -30.50
CA TYR A 140 4.14 -3.92 -29.42
C TYR A 140 4.33 -5.43 -29.20
N GLN A 141 5.26 -5.81 -28.34
CA GLN A 141 5.69 -7.20 -28.14
C GLN A 141 5.46 -7.72 -26.72
N THR A 142 5.27 -6.83 -25.75
CA THR A 142 5.10 -7.19 -24.33
C THR A 142 3.63 -7.33 -23.99
N PRO A 143 3.14 -8.53 -23.58
CA PRO A 143 1.74 -8.70 -23.24
C PRO A 143 1.40 -8.13 -21.87
N ILE A 144 0.23 -7.52 -21.76
CA ILE A 144 -0.44 -7.26 -20.48
C ILE A 144 -1.49 -8.35 -20.30
N LEU A 145 -1.35 -9.16 -19.26
CA LEU A 145 -2.17 -10.34 -19.08
C LEU A 145 -3.37 -10.09 -18.17
N ARG A 146 -4.52 -10.65 -18.56
CA ARG A 146 -5.68 -10.81 -17.69
C ARG A 146 -5.44 -11.91 -16.67
N ARG A 147 -6.23 -11.91 -15.59
CA ARG A 147 -6.19 -12.95 -14.57
C ARG A 147 -6.45 -14.33 -15.20
N PRO A 148 -5.59 -15.32 -14.95
CA PRO A 148 -5.83 -16.70 -15.36
C PRO A 148 -7.08 -17.28 -14.69
N PRO A 149 -7.91 -18.06 -15.41
CA PRO A 149 -9.13 -18.63 -14.86
C PRO A 149 -8.89 -19.68 -13.75
N ASP A 150 -7.70 -20.28 -13.71
CA ASP A 150 -7.28 -21.26 -12.72
C ASP A 150 -6.55 -20.64 -11.51
N LEU A 151 -6.39 -19.31 -11.48
CA LEU A 151 -5.81 -18.59 -10.36
C LEU A 151 -6.83 -18.47 -9.23
N VAL A 152 -6.59 -19.20 -8.15
CA VAL A 152 -7.39 -19.16 -6.92
C VAL A 152 -6.76 -18.20 -5.93
N SER A 153 -7.52 -17.21 -5.47
CA SER A 153 -7.14 -16.33 -4.36
C SER A 153 -7.91 -16.74 -3.11
N VAL A 154 -7.22 -16.89 -2.00
CA VAL A 154 -7.78 -17.33 -0.73
C VAL A 154 -7.58 -16.24 0.32
N ASP A 155 -8.68 -15.72 0.87
CA ASP A 155 -8.71 -14.90 2.06
C ASP A 155 -8.65 -15.84 3.28
N LEU A 156 -7.51 -15.86 3.96
CA LEU A 156 -7.29 -16.74 5.10
C LEU A 156 -8.11 -16.31 6.34
N GLY A 157 -8.54 -15.06 6.42
CA GLY A 157 -9.43 -14.57 7.45
C GLY A 157 -10.78 -15.27 7.49
N ARG A 158 -11.24 -15.81 6.35
CA ARG A 158 -12.45 -16.66 6.27
C ARG A 158 -12.30 -18.02 6.95
N PHE A 159 -11.07 -18.48 7.11
CA PHE A 159 -10.78 -19.76 7.77
C PHE A 159 -10.50 -19.57 9.26
N ARG A 160 -9.77 -18.51 9.60
CA ARG A 160 -9.43 -18.16 11.00
C ARG A 160 -9.43 -16.64 11.18
N PRO A 161 -10.19 -16.10 12.14
CA PRO A 161 -10.20 -14.66 12.42
C PRO A 161 -8.81 -14.06 12.70
N ALA A 162 -7.90 -14.85 13.28
CA ALA A 162 -6.52 -14.44 13.53
C ALA A 162 -5.70 -14.17 12.24
N TRP A 163 -6.17 -14.63 11.09
CA TRP A 163 -5.53 -14.41 9.78
C TRP A 163 -6.27 -13.37 8.94
N HIS A 164 -7.06 -12.51 9.58
CA HIS A 164 -7.75 -11.42 8.90
C HIS A 164 -6.74 -10.51 8.16
N GLY A 165 -7.00 -10.27 6.87
CA GLY A 165 -6.11 -9.51 6.00
C GLY A 165 -5.02 -10.34 5.30
N GLU A 166 -4.79 -11.59 5.71
CA GLU A 166 -3.84 -12.47 5.04
C GLU A 166 -4.46 -13.11 3.80
N HIS A 167 -3.73 -13.02 2.68
CA HIS A 167 -4.15 -13.59 1.40
C HIS A 167 -3.04 -14.45 0.81
N ILE A 168 -3.43 -15.58 0.23
CA ILE A 168 -2.55 -16.40 -0.61
C ILE A 168 -3.19 -16.59 -1.98
N ALA A 169 -2.37 -16.85 -2.99
CA ALA A 169 -2.86 -17.16 -4.32
C ALA A 169 -2.05 -18.34 -4.92
N GLY A 170 -2.73 -19.13 -5.74
CA GLY A 170 -2.13 -20.30 -6.36
C GLY A 170 -3.09 -20.96 -7.34
N ARG A 171 -2.80 -22.18 -7.75
CA ARG A 171 -3.71 -23.03 -8.54
C ARG A 171 -3.92 -24.36 -7.85
N VAL A 172 -5.05 -24.99 -8.10
CA VAL A 172 -5.32 -26.34 -7.57
C VAL A 172 -4.71 -27.38 -8.51
N VAL A 173 -3.83 -28.22 -7.97
CA VAL A 173 -3.22 -29.36 -8.65
C VAL A 173 -3.40 -30.57 -7.76
N ASP A 174 -4.01 -31.63 -8.29
CA ASP A 174 -4.28 -32.89 -7.57
C ASP A 174 -4.96 -32.67 -6.20
N GLY A 175 -5.88 -31.70 -6.14
CA GLY A 175 -6.63 -31.37 -4.92
C GLY A 175 -5.88 -30.49 -3.90
N ALA A 176 -4.63 -30.11 -4.17
CA ALA A 176 -3.84 -29.23 -3.33
C ALA A 176 -3.69 -27.83 -3.97
N LEU A 177 -3.75 -26.77 -3.15
CA LEU A 177 -3.42 -25.42 -3.61
C LEU A 177 -1.89 -25.29 -3.67
N MET A 178 -1.38 -25.13 -4.87
CA MET A 178 0.06 -24.97 -5.16
C MET A 178 0.38 -23.52 -5.55
N PRO A 179 1.58 -22.99 -5.22
CA PRO A 179 2.00 -21.66 -5.66
C PRO A 179 1.85 -21.51 -7.19
N TYR A 180 1.46 -20.32 -7.64
CA TYR A 180 1.36 -20.01 -9.06
C TYR A 180 2.75 -19.77 -9.67
N ALA A 181 2.83 -19.76 -11.01
CA ALA A 181 4.08 -19.52 -11.74
C ALA A 181 4.72 -18.17 -11.35
N THR A 182 6.05 -18.16 -11.23
CA THR A 182 6.81 -16.93 -10.99
C THR A 182 6.81 -16.02 -12.21
N ARG A 183 7.14 -14.70 -12.04
CA ARG A 183 7.36 -13.76 -13.14
C ARG A 183 8.21 -14.37 -14.24
N ALA A 184 9.42 -14.80 -13.91
CA ALA A 184 10.35 -15.37 -14.84
C ALA A 184 9.79 -16.58 -15.62
N ALA A 185 8.93 -17.39 -15.02
CA ALA A 185 8.26 -18.49 -15.72
C ALA A 185 7.17 -17.96 -16.66
N ILE A 186 6.38 -16.97 -16.23
CA ILE A 186 5.32 -16.33 -17.02
C ILE A 186 5.93 -15.64 -18.25
N GLU A 187 6.98 -14.85 -18.05
CA GLU A 187 7.66 -14.13 -19.13
C GLU A 187 8.36 -15.07 -20.13
N ARG A 188 8.69 -16.31 -19.71
CA ARG A 188 9.15 -17.39 -20.61
C ARG A 188 8.03 -18.23 -21.23
N GLY A 189 6.76 -17.81 -21.10
CA GLY A 189 5.64 -18.42 -21.79
C GLY A 189 4.87 -19.48 -21.01
N ALA A 190 5.01 -19.58 -19.68
CA ALA A 190 4.28 -20.56 -18.88
C ALA A 190 2.74 -20.44 -18.98
N LEU A 191 2.22 -19.34 -19.51
CA LEU A 191 0.79 -19.07 -19.68
C LEU A 191 0.36 -18.83 -21.13
N ASP A 192 1.23 -19.05 -22.12
CA ASP A 192 0.96 -18.72 -23.52
C ASP A 192 -0.24 -19.47 -24.09
N ASP A 193 -0.42 -20.73 -23.71
CA ASP A 193 -1.55 -21.58 -24.15
C ASP A 193 -2.91 -21.08 -23.68
N MET A 194 -2.95 -20.17 -22.69
CA MET A 194 -4.20 -19.67 -22.09
C MET A 194 -4.79 -18.45 -22.82
N ASN A 195 -4.08 -17.84 -23.77
CA ASN A 195 -4.52 -16.66 -24.52
C ASN A 195 -4.99 -15.50 -23.63
N LEU A 196 -4.17 -15.11 -22.66
CA LEU A 196 -4.53 -14.13 -21.61
C LEU A 196 -4.23 -12.68 -21.97
N ALA A 197 -3.62 -12.38 -23.12
CA ALA A 197 -3.25 -11.02 -23.48
C ALA A 197 -4.51 -10.12 -23.59
N LEU A 198 -4.51 -9.02 -22.84
CA LEU A 198 -5.49 -7.93 -22.98
C LEU A 198 -5.03 -6.94 -24.03
N LEU A 199 -3.77 -6.56 -23.94
CA LEU A 199 -3.08 -5.57 -24.75
C LEU A 199 -1.61 -5.99 -24.91
N TRP A 200 -0.94 -5.37 -25.88
CA TRP A 200 0.48 -5.53 -26.15
C TRP A 200 1.14 -4.16 -26.10
N VAL A 201 2.13 -3.96 -25.23
CA VAL A 201 2.83 -2.69 -25.08
C VAL A 201 4.23 -2.72 -25.67
N ASP A 202 4.78 -1.53 -25.94
CA ASP A 202 6.07 -1.38 -26.61
C ASP A 202 7.27 -1.45 -25.67
N ASN A 203 7.05 -1.30 -24.35
CA ASN A 203 8.14 -1.21 -23.39
C ASN A 203 7.92 -2.20 -22.20
N PRO A 204 8.75 -3.25 -22.07
CA PRO A 204 8.64 -4.20 -20.97
C PRO A 204 8.95 -3.58 -19.59
N VAL A 205 9.77 -2.54 -19.55
CA VAL A 205 10.09 -1.84 -18.29
C VAL A 205 8.85 -1.07 -17.78
N ASP A 206 8.11 -0.43 -18.70
CA ASP A 206 6.87 0.25 -18.32
C ASP A 206 5.79 -0.74 -17.87
N ALA A 207 5.69 -1.90 -18.54
CA ALA A 207 4.81 -2.98 -18.11
C ALA A 207 5.17 -3.49 -16.71
N PHE A 208 6.45 -3.70 -16.42
CA PHE A 208 6.95 -4.11 -15.11
C PHE A 208 6.59 -3.08 -14.03
N PHE A 209 6.82 -1.79 -14.28
CA PHE A 209 6.50 -0.75 -13.31
C PHE A 209 4.99 -0.56 -13.14
N MET A 210 4.19 -0.73 -14.20
CA MET A 210 2.73 -0.73 -14.06
C MET A 210 2.24 -1.84 -13.13
N GLN A 211 2.86 -3.03 -13.17
CA GLN A 211 2.53 -4.10 -12.24
C GLN A 211 2.86 -3.74 -10.78
N ILE A 212 3.93 -2.96 -10.55
CA ILE A 212 4.26 -2.46 -9.20
C ILE A 212 3.25 -1.40 -8.74
N GLN A 213 2.79 -0.54 -9.67
CA GLN A 213 1.79 0.50 -9.36
C GLN A 213 0.36 -0.07 -9.19
N GLY A 214 0.08 -1.25 -9.75
CA GLY A 214 -1.22 -1.92 -9.66
C GLY A 214 -2.30 -1.40 -10.62
N SER A 215 -2.05 -0.31 -11.31
CA SER A 215 -2.94 0.27 -12.35
C SER A 215 -2.12 1.01 -13.39
N GLY A 216 -2.74 1.34 -14.53
CA GLY A 216 -2.11 2.11 -15.59
C GLY A 216 -3.08 2.47 -16.70
N ARG A 217 -2.63 3.30 -17.63
CA ARG A 217 -3.35 3.64 -18.85
C ARG A 217 -2.53 3.24 -20.06
N VAL A 218 -3.21 2.75 -21.09
CA VAL A 218 -2.58 2.40 -22.36
C VAL A 218 -3.20 3.25 -23.44
N GLU A 219 -2.38 4.06 -24.10
CA GLU A 219 -2.76 4.81 -25.29
C GLU A 219 -2.58 3.92 -26.52
N LEU A 220 -3.66 3.71 -27.26
CA LEU A 220 -3.67 2.99 -28.53
C LEU A 220 -3.21 3.88 -29.70
N PRO A 221 -2.85 3.32 -30.87
CA PRO A 221 -2.38 4.10 -32.02
C PRO A 221 -3.39 5.10 -32.58
N ASP A 222 -4.67 4.90 -32.31
CA ASP A 222 -5.76 5.80 -32.70
C ASP A 222 -6.04 6.91 -31.65
N GLY A 223 -5.25 6.97 -30.58
CA GLY A 223 -5.43 7.88 -29.47
C GLY A 223 -6.45 7.42 -28.41
N THR A 224 -7.06 6.24 -28.58
CA THR A 224 -7.96 5.68 -27.58
C THR A 224 -7.22 5.35 -26.29
N MET A 225 -7.75 5.78 -25.15
CA MET A 225 -7.16 5.53 -23.82
C MET A 225 -7.88 4.37 -23.14
N ILE A 226 -7.13 3.32 -22.78
CA ILE A 226 -7.63 2.15 -22.05
C ILE A 226 -7.12 2.21 -20.61
N GLY A 227 -8.04 2.24 -19.64
CA GLY A 227 -7.69 2.09 -18.22
C GLY A 227 -7.47 0.61 -17.86
N LEU A 228 -6.42 0.33 -17.11
CA LEU A 228 -6.10 -0.99 -16.58
C LEU A 228 -6.06 -0.94 -15.06
N GLY A 229 -6.77 -1.84 -14.41
CA GLY A 229 -6.78 -2.00 -12.95
C GLY A 229 -6.37 -3.40 -12.53
N TYR A 230 -5.86 -3.50 -11.30
CA TYR A 230 -5.49 -4.75 -10.66
C TYR A 230 -6.64 -5.77 -10.70
N ASP A 231 -6.33 -7.01 -11.06
CA ASP A 231 -7.30 -8.13 -11.08
C ASP A 231 -6.78 -9.38 -10.35
N GLY A 232 -5.60 -9.32 -9.81
CA GLY A 232 -4.98 -10.39 -9.04
C GLY A 232 -3.47 -10.43 -9.19
N GLN A 233 -2.85 -11.22 -8.35
CA GLN A 233 -1.41 -11.50 -8.40
C GLN A 233 -1.15 -13.00 -8.26
N ASN A 234 0.04 -13.43 -8.66
CA ASN A 234 0.43 -14.84 -8.67
C ASN A 234 0.72 -15.44 -7.26
N GLY A 235 0.57 -14.67 -6.18
CA GLY A 235 0.82 -15.13 -4.81
C GLY A 235 2.29 -15.27 -4.43
N GLN A 236 3.21 -14.89 -5.30
CA GLN A 236 4.64 -14.88 -5.01
C GLN A 236 5.03 -13.65 -4.20
N THR A 237 6.06 -13.78 -3.37
CA THR A 237 6.57 -12.69 -2.54
C THR A 237 7.13 -11.57 -3.39
N TYR A 238 6.75 -10.33 -3.11
CA TYR A 238 7.29 -9.15 -3.78
C TYR A 238 8.74 -8.90 -3.34
N VAL A 239 9.65 -8.76 -4.32
CA VAL A 239 11.05 -8.40 -4.11
C VAL A 239 11.31 -7.02 -4.73
N PRO A 240 11.61 -5.99 -3.92
CA PRO A 240 11.95 -4.66 -4.43
C PRO A 240 13.29 -4.67 -5.18
N ILE A 241 13.28 -4.52 -6.50
CA ILE A 241 14.51 -4.55 -7.31
C ILE A 241 15.50 -3.42 -6.98
N GLY A 242 15.02 -2.29 -6.48
CA GLY A 242 15.89 -1.23 -5.95
C GLY A 242 16.76 -1.70 -4.79
N ARG A 243 16.21 -2.54 -3.89
CA ARG A 243 16.98 -3.15 -2.81
C ARG A 243 18.05 -4.12 -3.35
N VAL A 244 17.73 -4.84 -4.41
CA VAL A 244 18.70 -5.73 -5.08
C VAL A 244 19.89 -4.91 -5.62
N LEU A 245 19.62 -3.78 -6.28
CA LEU A 245 20.67 -2.88 -6.77
C LEU A 245 21.52 -2.28 -5.64
N ILE A 246 20.92 -1.98 -4.49
CA ILE A 246 21.65 -1.52 -3.30
C ILE A 246 22.60 -2.65 -2.78
N VAL A 247 22.07 -3.86 -2.63
CA VAL A 247 22.87 -5.02 -2.17
C VAL A 247 24.02 -5.32 -3.13
N ARG A 248 23.84 -5.12 -4.43
CA ARG A 248 24.88 -5.25 -5.45
C ARG A 248 25.88 -4.08 -5.49
N GLY A 249 25.67 -3.04 -4.69
CA GLY A 249 26.52 -1.84 -4.66
C GLY A 249 26.39 -0.93 -5.88
N VAL A 250 25.33 -1.10 -6.68
CA VAL A 250 25.04 -0.29 -7.89
C VAL A 250 24.42 1.05 -7.49
N LEU A 251 23.50 1.03 -6.52
CA LEU A 251 22.84 2.22 -5.95
C LEU A 251 23.09 2.28 -4.43
N THR A 252 22.91 3.48 -3.87
CA THR A 252 22.84 3.64 -2.40
C THR A 252 21.40 3.90 -1.98
N PRO A 253 21.05 3.76 -0.68
CA PRO A 253 19.73 4.12 -0.21
C PRO A 253 19.30 5.56 -0.55
N GLU A 254 20.26 6.48 -0.63
CA GLU A 254 20.05 7.90 -0.92
C GLU A 254 19.81 8.17 -2.41
N THR A 255 20.45 7.40 -3.28
CA THR A 255 20.35 7.56 -4.75
C THR A 255 19.28 6.68 -5.38
N THR A 256 18.64 5.79 -4.59
CA THR A 256 17.61 4.89 -5.10
C THR A 256 16.28 5.63 -5.27
N SER A 257 15.83 5.71 -6.52
CA SER A 257 14.54 6.26 -6.95
C SER A 257 14.01 5.43 -8.13
N LEU A 258 12.73 5.61 -8.47
CA LEU A 258 12.16 5.03 -9.67
C LEU A 258 12.99 5.38 -10.92
N GLN A 259 13.37 6.65 -11.03
CA GLN A 259 14.14 7.19 -12.15
C GLN A 259 15.52 6.56 -12.26
N SER A 260 16.25 6.42 -11.15
CA SER A 260 17.59 5.81 -11.14
C SER A 260 17.55 4.33 -11.48
N ILE A 261 16.53 3.60 -11.02
CA ILE A 261 16.32 2.18 -11.36
C ILE A 261 16.01 2.04 -12.87
N ARG A 262 15.08 2.85 -13.40
CA ARG A 262 14.77 2.89 -14.85
C ARG A 262 15.98 3.21 -15.70
N ALA A 263 16.76 4.23 -15.30
CA ALA A 263 17.98 4.62 -16.01
C ALA A 263 19.00 3.48 -16.05
N TRP A 264 19.17 2.76 -14.93
CA TRP A 264 20.08 1.63 -14.87
C TRP A 264 19.62 0.48 -15.78
N ILE A 265 18.33 0.11 -15.74
CA ILE A 265 17.76 -0.93 -16.61
C ILE A 265 17.93 -0.55 -18.08
N GLY A 266 17.67 0.71 -18.45
CA GLY A 266 17.83 1.20 -19.81
C GLY A 266 19.26 1.17 -20.31
N ALA A 267 20.26 1.42 -19.42
CA ALA A 267 21.68 1.34 -19.74
C ALA A 267 22.22 -0.12 -19.81
N HIS A 268 21.51 -1.07 -19.19
CA HIS A 268 21.92 -2.48 -19.09
C HIS A 268 20.77 -3.43 -19.47
N PRO A 269 20.33 -3.49 -20.74
CA PRO A 269 19.08 -4.19 -21.11
C PRO A 269 19.02 -5.66 -20.71
N SER A 270 20.11 -6.41 -20.86
CA SER A 270 20.15 -7.84 -20.50
C SER A 270 20.13 -8.06 -18.98
N GLU A 271 20.95 -7.31 -18.24
CA GLU A 271 20.99 -7.39 -16.78
C GLU A 271 19.72 -6.79 -16.17
N GLY A 272 19.12 -5.80 -16.83
CA GLY A 272 17.86 -5.20 -16.45
C GLY A 272 16.68 -6.18 -16.54
N ALA A 273 16.62 -6.98 -17.60
CA ALA A 273 15.64 -8.05 -17.72
C ALA A 273 15.83 -9.11 -16.61
N ALA A 274 17.07 -9.56 -16.38
CA ALA A 274 17.37 -10.49 -15.29
C ALA A 274 17.06 -9.90 -13.90
N LEU A 275 17.27 -8.59 -13.70
CA LEU A 275 16.91 -7.91 -12.46
C LEU A 275 15.41 -7.87 -12.23
N MET A 276 14.61 -7.59 -13.26
CA MET A 276 13.13 -7.61 -13.16
C MET A 276 12.62 -9.02 -12.81
N ASP A 277 13.25 -10.07 -13.33
CA ASP A 277 12.95 -11.48 -13.02
C ASP A 277 13.24 -11.87 -11.56
N GLU A 278 14.10 -11.13 -10.83
CA GLU A 278 14.33 -11.36 -9.40
C GLU A 278 13.15 -11.00 -8.52
N ASN A 279 12.21 -10.21 -9.04
CA ASN A 279 10.91 -10.06 -8.41
C ASN A 279 9.95 -11.17 -8.93
N PRO A 280 9.71 -12.26 -8.17
CA PRO A 280 8.87 -13.36 -8.64
C PRO A 280 7.37 -13.00 -8.70
N SER A 281 6.97 -11.89 -8.06
CA SER A 281 5.59 -11.41 -8.06
C SER A 281 5.18 -10.90 -9.44
N TYR A 282 3.99 -11.31 -9.91
CA TYR A 282 3.40 -10.89 -11.18
C TYR A 282 1.94 -10.47 -10.97
N VAL A 283 1.57 -9.31 -11.51
CA VAL A 283 0.22 -8.74 -11.38
C VAL A 283 -0.54 -8.91 -12.70
N PHE A 284 -1.78 -9.37 -12.59
CA PHE A 284 -2.74 -9.50 -13.69
C PHE A 284 -3.71 -8.34 -13.67
N PHE A 285 -4.20 -7.96 -14.85
CA PHE A 285 -5.01 -6.77 -15.04
C PHE A 285 -6.37 -7.08 -15.65
N ARG A 286 -7.28 -6.13 -15.50
CA ARG A 286 -8.54 -6.04 -16.25
C ARG A 286 -8.70 -4.64 -16.81
N GLU A 287 -9.45 -4.50 -17.88
CA GLU A 287 -9.87 -3.18 -18.33
C GLU A 287 -10.86 -2.59 -17.32
N ILE A 288 -10.69 -1.30 -17.05
CA ILE A 288 -11.60 -0.55 -16.18
C ILE A 288 -12.19 0.62 -16.95
N GLU A 289 -13.47 0.86 -16.71
CA GLU A 289 -14.17 2.04 -17.18
C GLU A 289 -14.17 3.11 -16.08
N GLY A 290 -14.14 4.38 -16.47
CA GLY A 290 -14.29 5.49 -15.53
C GLY A 290 -13.05 6.36 -15.33
N GLU A 291 -13.11 7.23 -14.33
CA GLU A 291 -12.22 8.38 -14.18
C GLU A 291 -10.84 8.06 -13.59
N GLY A 292 -10.61 6.85 -13.06
CA GLY A 292 -9.34 6.54 -12.41
C GLY A 292 -9.25 5.11 -11.87
N PRO A 293 -8.11 4.77 -11.26
CA PRO A 293 -7.88 3.45 -10.70
C PRO A 293 -8.77 3.20 -9.48
N ILE A 294 -9.12 1.93 -9.28
CA ILE A 294 -9.89 1.47 -8.13
C ILE A 294 -8.89 1.00 -7.06
N GLY A 295 -8.93 1.61 -5.89
CA GLY A 295 -8.08 1.23 -4.77
C GLY A 295 -8.57 0.01 -4.01
N GLY A 296 -7.81 -0.42 -3.00
CA GLY A 296 -8.11 -1.59 -2.17
C GLY A 296 -9.43 -1.49 -1.38
N GLU A 297 -9.95 -0.28 -1.15
CA GLU A 297 -11.29 -0.06 -0.61
C GLU A 297 -12.42 -0.41 -1.60
N GLY A 298 -12.11 -0.49 -2.89
CA GLY A 298 -13.08 -0.69 -3.97
C GLY A 298 -13.68 0.60 -4.52
N VAL A 299 -13.06 1.75 -4.29
CA VAL A 299 -13.48 3.07 -4.77
C VAL A 299 -12.44 3.70 -5.70
N VAL A 300 -12.88 4.62 -6.55
CA VAL A 300 -11.98 5.39 -7.42
C VAL A 300 -11.09 6.31 -6.60
N LEU A 301 -9.78 6.23 -6.84
CA LEU A 301 -8.79 7.02 -6.12
C LEU A 301 -8.80 8.49 -6.57
N THR A 302 -8.56 9.37 -5.61
CA THR A 302 -8.49 10.83 -5.82
C THR A 302 -7.04 11.29 -5.74
N PRO A 303 -6.47 11.89 -6.80
CA PRO A 303 -5.09 12.38 -6.77
C PRO A 303 -4.80 13.28 -5.58
N ARG A 304 -3.72 12.98 -4.86
CA ARG A 304 -3.25 13.73 -3.69
C ARG A 304 -4.25 13.78 -2.51
N ARG A 305 -5.29 12.92 -2.52
CA ARG A 305 -6.28 12.78 -1.44
C ARG A 305 -6.53 11.34 -1.05
N SER A 306 -6.14 10.35 -1.87
CA SER A 306 -6.14 8.95 -1.48
C SER A 306 -4.75 8.53 -1.01
N LEU A 307 -4.71 7.73 0.05
CA LEU A 307 -3.50 7.17 0.65
C LEU A 307 -3.62 5.65 0.70
N ALA A 308 -2.58 4.95 0.23
CA ALA A 308 -2.43 3.53 0.52
C ALA A 308 -1.84 3.35 1.92
N VAL A 309 -2.41 2.43 2.69
CA VAL A 309 -2.08 2.16 4.09
C VAL A 309 -1.96 0.66 4.34
N ASP A 310 -1.49 0.29 5.52
CA ASP A 310 -1.55 -1.08 6.01
C ASP A 310 -2.92 -1.34 6.68
N PRO A 311 -3.80 -2.15 6.06
CA PRO A 311 -5.15 -2.39 6.58
C PRO A 311 -5.17 -3.21 7.88
N HIS A 312 -4.05 -3.82 8.28
CA HIS A 312 -3.93 -4.46 9.59
C HIS A 312 -3.97 -3.46 10.75
N PHE A 313 -3.69 -2.19 10.48
CA PHE A 313 -3.64 -1.13 11.48
C PHE A 313 -4.64 -0.01 11.21
N ILE A 314 -4.85 0.34 9.92
CA ILE A 314 -5.63 1.52 9.54
C ILE A 314 -6.90 1.09 8.81
N PRO A 315 -8.09 1.51 9.26
CA PRO A 315 -9.34 1.19 8.60
C PRO A 315 -9.42 1.89 7.23
N LEU A 316 -9.72 1.11 6.19
CA LEU A 316 -10.00 1.69 4.87
C LEU A 316 -11.27 2.55 4.94
N GLY A 317 -11.25 3.68 4.24
CA GLY A 317 -12.28 4.72 4.23
C GLY A 317 -12.10 5.78 5.32
N ALA A 318 -11.20 5.58 6.28
CA ALA A 318 -10.96 6.57 7.33
C ALA A 318 -10.22 7.80 6.78
N PRO A 319 -10.69 9.03 7.09
CA PRO A 319 -9.90 10.24 6.86
C PRO A 319 -8.67 10.25 7.78
N LEU A 320 -7.57 10.77 7.25
CA LEU A 320 -6.35 10.97 8.01
C LEU A 320 -5.62 12.25 7.55
N TYR A 321 -5.06 12.99 8.48
CA TYR A 321 -4.31 14.19 8.18
C TYR A 321 -2.81 13.89 8.15
N LEU A 322 -2.21 13.95 6.97
CA LEU A 322 -0.80 13.69 6.75
C LEU A 322 0.03 14.97 6.91
N ALA A 323 1.05 14.91 7.74
CA ALA A 323 2.09 15.92 7.88
C ALA A 323 3.45 15.25 7.63
N ALA A 324 4.01 15.42 6.44
CA ALA A 324 5.25 14.75 6.05
C ALA A 324 6.11 15.65 5.16
N SER A 325 7.43 15.62 5.36
CA SER A 325 8.39 16.39 4.58
C SER A 325 9.64 15.56 4.27
N GLY A 326 10.25 15.83 3.12
CA GLY A 326 11.49 15.19 2.70
C GLY A 326 11.80 15.47 1.24
N GLY A 327 13.07 15.76 0.92
CA GLY A 327 13.47 16.21 -0.40
C GLY A 327 12.71 17.47 -0.83
N ALA A 328 12.08 17.45 -2.00
CA ALA A 328 11.25 18.54 -2.51
C ALA A 328 9.77 18.42 -2.09
N THR A 329 9.41 17.42 -1.27
CA THR A 329 8.02 17.15 -0.88
C THR A 329 7.74 17.74 0.50
N SER A 330 6.67 18.54 0.60
CA SER A 330 6.05 18.95 1.86
C SER A 330 4.55 18.78 1.72
N LEU A 331 3.96 17.97 2.58
CA LEU A 331 2.54 17.64 2.57
C LEU A 331 1.96 17.88 3.96
N GLU A 332 1.01 18.79 4.03
CA GLU A 332 0.16 19.04 5.19
C GLU A 332 -1.28 19.05 4.71
N ARG A 333 -1.94 17.88 4.72
CA ARG A 333 -3.26 17.75 4.11
C ARG A 333 -4.08 16.60 4.61
N LEU A 334 -5.39 16.78 4.54
CA LEU A 334 -6.36 15.72 4.75
C LEU A 334 -6.39 14.77 3.56
N MET A 335 -6.32 13.49 3.84
CA MET A 335 -6.40 12.38 2.89
C MET A 335 -7.41 11.34 3.38
N VAL A 336 -7.71 10.35 2.56
CA VAL A 336 -8.55 9.20 2.93
C VAL A 336 -7.79 7.91 2.66
N ALA A 337 -7.83 6.97 3.59
CA ALA A 337 -7.22 5.65 3.46
C ALA A 337 -8.05 4.79 2.50
N GLN A 338 -7.72 4.79 1.20
CA GLN A 338 -8.55 4.16 0.17
C GLN A 338 -7.85 3.05 -0.60
N ASP A 339 -6.57 2.84 -0.31
CA ASP A 339 -5.78 1.86 -1.04
C ASP A 339 -4.86 1.07 -0.11
N VAL A 340 -4.29 0.00 -0.64
CA VAL A 340 -3.33 -0.89 0.01
C VAL A 340 -2.18 -1.20 -0.94
N GLY A 341 -1.04 -1.60 -0.41
CA GLY A 341 0.09 -2.00 -1.25
C GLY A 341 0.97 -3.04 -0.56
N GLY A 342 1.49 -4.01 -1.30
CA GLY A 342 2.32 -5.09 -0.75
C GLY A 342 3.61 -4.63 -0.07
N ALA A 343 4.05 -3.38 -0.34
CA ALA A 343 5.21 -2.76 0.30
C ALA A 343 4.81 -1.77 1.42
N ILE A 344 3.50 -1.60 1.67
CA ILE A 344 2.98 -0.67 2.66
C ILE A 344 2.67 -1.45 3.93
N SER A 345 3.63 -1.52 4.83
CA SER A 345 3.53 -2.31 6.06
C SER A 345 3.86 -1.47 7.28
N GLY A 346 3.03 -1.59 8.31
CA GLY A 346 3.18 -0.96 9.63
C GLY A 346 2.24 0.21 9.90
N PRO A 347 2.10 0.58 11.19
CA PRO A 347 1.10 1.55 11.66
C PRO A 347 1.28 2.97 11.13
N VAL A 348 2.54 3.42 10.90
CA VAL A 348 2.82 4.79 10.42
C VAL A 348 3.57 4.68 9.09
N ARG A 349 2.86 4.19 8.09
CA ARG A 349 3.33 4.01 6.72
C ARG A 349 2.21 4.40 5.76
N GLY A 350 2.53 5.16 4.72
CA GLY A 350 1.56 5.51 3.69
C GLY A 350 2.22 5.75 2.34
N ASP A 351 1.42 5.55 1.29
CA ASP A 351 1.82 5.82 -0.09
C ASP A 351 0.79 6.75 -0.74
N VAL A 352 1.22 7.92 -1.16
CA VAL A 352 0.34 8.99 -1.67
C VAL A 352 0.03 8.73 -3.14
N PHE A 353 -1.24 8.67 -3.49
CA PHE A 353 -1.66 8.63 -4.89
C PHE A 353 -1.49 10.01 -5.54
N TRP A 354 -0.57 10.13 -6.49
CA TRP A 354 -0.29 11.40 -7.18
C TRP A 354 -1.16 11.64 -8.40
N GLY A 355 -1.88 10.63 -8.86
CA GLY A 355 -2.70 10.70 -10.07
C GLY A 355 -2.02 10.08 -11.27
N PHE A 356 -2.15 10.70 -12.43
CA PHE A 356 -1.79 10.17 -13.73
C PHE A 356 -0.79 11.07 -14.46
N GLY A 357 0.06 10.47 -15.31
CA GLY A 357 0.93 11.17 -16.24
C GLY A 357 2.29 11.60 -15.67
N ALA A 358 3.10 12.27 -16.50
CA ALA A 358 4.50 12.56 -16.22
C ALA A 358 4.75 13.41 -14.96
N GLU A 359 3.87 14.36 -14.64
CA GLU A 359 4.00 15.16 -13.42
C GLU A 359 3.76 14.29 -12.18
N ALA A 360 2.78 13.38 -12.23
CA ALA A 360 2.48 12.44 -11.15
C ALA A 360 3.64 11.45 -10.97
N GLU A 361 4.20 10.92 -12.05
CA GLU A 361 5.39 10.07 -12.05
C GLU A 361 6.59 10.76 -11.38
N ALA A 362 6.89 11.99 -11.81
CA ALA A 362 8.01 12.74 -11.26
C ALA A 362 7.87 12.97 -9.75
N LYS A 363 6.67 13.34 -9.29
CA LYS A 363 6.38 13.58 -7.87
C LYS A 363 6.38 12.28 -7.06
N ALA A 364 5.73 11.25 -7.55
CA ALA A 364 5.68 9.94 -6.91
C ALA A 364 7.07 9.34 -6.78
N GLY A 365 7.83 9.31 -7.87
CA GLY A 365 9.18 8.72 -7.91
C GLY A 365 10.22 9.45 -7.05
N ALA A 366 10.04 10.76 -6.81
CA ALA A 366 10.90 11.56 -5.96
C ALA A 366 10.45 11.57 -4.48
N MET A 367 9.24 11.08 -4.17
CA MET A 367 8.68 11.18 -2.83
C MET A 367 9.27 10.14 -1.88
N ARG A 368 10.06 10.62 -0.92
CA ARG A 368 10.54 9.88 0.24
C ARG A 368 10.54 10.82 1.43
N ALA A 369 9.38 10.96 2.05
CA ALA A 369 9.15 11.92 3.12
C ALA A 369 9.07 11.22 4.49
N ARG A 370 9.58 11.88 5.53
CA ARG A 370 9.39 11.51 6.92
C ARG A 370 8.31 12.39 7.53
N GLY A 371 7.56 11.82 8.47
CA GLY A 371 6.51 12.55 9.15
C GLY A 371 5.55 11.65 9.89
N HIS A 372 4.36 12.17 10.12
CA HIS A 372 3.31 11.50 10.89
C HIS A 372 1.95 11.78 10.28
N TYR A 373 0.95 11.08 10.76
CA TYR A 373 -0.44 11.42 10.44
C TYR A 373 -1.33 11.31 11.67
N TYR A 374 -2.44 12.04 11.59
CA TYR A 374 -3.53 11.98 12.56
C TYR A 374 -4.68 11.20 11.92
N LEU A 375 -5.05 10.06 12.51
CA LEU A 375 -6.21 9.31 12.10
C LEU A 375 -7.47 9.98 12.65
N LEU A 376 -8.44 10.28 11.78
CA LEU A 376 -9.70 10.90 12.16
C LEU A 376 -10.77 9.81 12.32
N LEU A 377 -11.22 9.59 13.53
CA LEU A 377 -12.25 8.60 13.82
C LEU A 377 -13.59 9.27 14.17
N PRO A 378 -14.74 8.69 13.79
CA PRO A 378 -16.05 9.23 14.15
C PRO A 378 -16.15 9.44 15.67
N LYS A 379 -16.72 10.57 16.10
CA LYS A 379 -16.89 10.86 17.53
C LYS A 379 -17.79 9.87 18.28
N THR A 380 -18.60 9.13 17.54
CA THR A 380 -19.42 8.03 18.09
C THR A 380 -18.60 6.78 18.39
N ALA A 381 -17.41 6.66 17.82
CA ALA A 381 -16.52 5.52 18.03
C ALA A 381 -15.71 5.67 19.33
N THR A 382 -15.50 4.55 20.02
CA THR A 382 -14.59 4.48 21.17
C THR A 382 -13.41 3.56 20.80
N PRO A 383 -12.39 4.08 20.12
CA PRO A 383 -11.28 3.25 19.65
C PRO A 383 -10.44 2.75 20.81
N GLN A 384 -9.88 1.56 20.68
CA GLN A 384 -8.76 1.16 21.53
C GLN A 384 -7.53 2.01 21.18
N LEU A 385 -6.83 2.48 22.21
CA LEU A 385 -5.64 3.34 22.02
C LEU A 385 -4.38 2.55 21.61
N GLU A 386 -4.41 1.23 21.76
CA GLU A 386 -3.30 0.35 21.40
C GLU A 386 -3.81 -0.87 20.60
N ILE A 387 -3.26 -1.07 19.41
CA ILE A 387 -3.65 -2.14 18.50
C ILE A 387 -2.40 -2.88 18.05
N THR A 388 -2.30 -4.16 18.39
CA THR A 388 -1.21 -5.03 17.91
C THR A 388 -1.65 -5.80 16.67
N SER A 389 -0.78 -5.94 15.68
CA SER A 389 -0.92 -6.99 14.67
C SER A 389 -0.72 -8.34 15.38
N ARG A 390 -1.63 -9.25 15.22
CA ARG A 390 -1.46 -10.62 15.67
C ARG A 390 -0.79 -11.44 14.59
#